data_4c9ae3e324e1d7d122eb174423f2d3d5
#
_entry.id   4c9ae3e324e1d7d122eb174423f2d3d5
#
_cell.length_a   1.000
_cell.length_b   1.000
_cell.length_c   1.000
_cell.angle_alpha   90.00
_cell.angle_beta   90.00
_cell.angle_gamma   90.00
#
_symmetry.space_group_name_H-M   'P 1'
#
loop_
_entity.id
_entity.type
_entity.pdbx_description
1 polymer ?
#
loop_
_entity_poly.entity_id
_entity_poly.type
_entity_poly.pdbx_seq_one_letter_code
_entity_poly.pdbx_strand_id
1 'polypeptide(L)'
;MLPSRVKLHHHHHDDHESPSHPSTTQIPSPPSPSSTSTDDVEDLLTSFLPHLYPDEASSCLGEPGKTVLYTSGAWGDLKVMVPDYPNAARSDEEDDKGEEGVEEGRRLFAHYLWGGSLVVAEGIERAMVALAGGNGAGIDKDLIWNVRGEKVLELGAGAALPSLISALAGAAQVTITDHPSSPALYGAIQANVANNIPEHLQPRISIVPHEWGVLGLDEAASRFTVENQDSLTRIIAADCLWMRDQHENLVRSLLWFLAPPTPPFSLDVSGGVAWVVAGFHTGREIVASFFETAVAMGLVVEKIWERDVNATSEEGEVTREWMSVRPGEGPENRARWCVVAFLKKGVK
;
A
#
# COMPACT_ATOMS: atom_id res chain seq x y z
N MET A 1 -6.64 0.95 -17.44
CA MET A 1 -6.12 1.70 -16.26
C MET A 1 -6.27 0.87 -15.01
N LEU A 2 -5.26 0.83 -14.13
CA LEU A 2 -5.39 0.14 -12.83
C LEU A 2 -6.46 0.80 -11.92
N PRO A 3 -6.54 2.13 -11.82
CA PRO A 3 -7.58 2.78 -11.02
C PRO A 3 -9.00 2.44 -11.44
N SER A 4 -9.27 2.13 -12.71
CA SER A 4 -10.62 1.74 -13.17
C SER A 4 -11.09 0.38 -12.62
N ARG A 5 -10.20 -0.41 -12.03
CA ARG A 5 -10.55 -1.63 -11.29
C ARG A 5 -11.18 -1.34 -9.93
N VAL A 6 -11.12 -0.10 -9.45
CA VAL A 6 -11.68 0.32 -8.16
C VAL A 6 -12.93 1.15 -8.39
N LYS A 7 -14.03 0.76 -7.77
CA LYS A 7 -15.35 1.43 -7.87
C LYS A 7 -15.90 1.69 -6.47
N LEU A 8 -16.60 2.80 -6.30
CA LEU A 8 -17.34 3.06 -5.07
C LEU A 8 -18.42 2.00 -4.88
N HIS A 9 -18.54 1.46 -3.67
CA HIS A 9 -19.59 0.52 -3.31
C HIS A 9 -20.80 1.29 -2.78
N HIS A 10 -21.82 1.45 -3.63
CA HIS A 10 -23.08 2.05 -3.21
C HIS A 10 -23.92 0.98 -2.50
N HIS A 11 -24.24 1.19 -1.23
CA HIS A 11 -25.32 0.44 -0.57
C HIS A 11 -26.64 0.90 -1.18
N HIS A 12 -27.34 0.03 -1.90
CA HIS A 12 -28.75 0.22 -2.17
C HIS A 12 -29.50 0.09 -0.83
N HIS A 13 -29.90 1.21 -0.25
CA HIS A 13 -31.03 1.21 0.66
C HIS A 13 -32.28 1.00 -0.18
N ASP A 14 -32.97 -0.11 0.02
CA ASP A 14 -34.37 -0.27 -0.40
C ASP A 14 -35.22 0.63 0.50
N ASP A 15 -35.28 1.88 0.15
CA ASP A 15 -36.23 2.81 0.76
C ASP A 15 -37.57 2.67 0.03
N HIS A 16 -38.55 2.12 0.74
CA HIS A 16 -39.96 2.23 0.38
C HIS A 16 -40.34 3.70 0.28
N GLU A 17 -40.64 4.14 -0.93
CA GLU A 17 -41.13 5.46 -1.25
C GLU A 17 -42.44 5.78 -0.53
N SER A 18 -42.51 6.95 0.08
CA SER A 18 -43.73 7.73 0.27
C SER A 18 -43.50 9.11 -0.34
N PRO A 19 -44.41 9.61 -1.18
CA PRO A 19 -44.19 10.85 -1.92
C PRO A 19 -44.51 12.07 -1.07
N SER A 20 -43.60 13.02 -0.97
CA SER A 20 -43.89 14.36 -0.44
C SER A 20 -43.18 15.47 -1.23
N HIS A 21 -43.95 16.36 -1.68
CA HIS A 21 -43.90 17.73 -2.24
C HIS A 21 -42.53 18.44 -2.39
N PRO A 22 -42.39 19.29 -3.43
CA PRO A 22 -41.17 20.03 -3.74
C PRO A 22 -40.99 21.25 -2.82
N SER A 23 -39.86 21.34 -2.16
CA SER A 23 -39.43 22.51 -1.39
C SER A 23 -38.34 23.29 -2.11
N THR A 24 -38.57 24.57 -2.15
CA THR A 24 -37.86 25.69 -2.75
C THR A 24 -36.36 25.71 -2.37
N THR A 25 -35.54 25.85 -3.37
CA THR A 25 -34.09 26.07 -3.29
C THR A 25 -33.76 27.39 -2.57
N GLN A 26 -33.17 27.34 -1.41
CA GLN A 26 -32.51 28.50 -0.78
C GLN A 26 -31.00 28.34 -0.97
N ILE A 27 -30.39 29.39 -1.56
CA ILE A 27 -28.94 29.55 -1.69
C ILE A 27 -28.36 29.89 -0.30
N PRO A 28 -27.37 29.16 0.22
CA PRO A 28 -26.75 29.51 1.49
C PRO A 28 -25.83 30.73 1.31
N SER A 29 -25.94 31.66 2.23
CA SER A 29 -25.05 32.83 2.34
C SER A 29 -23.67 32.39 2.83
N PRO A 30 -22.59 33.10 2.42
CA PRO A 30 -21.22 32.74 2.83
C PRO A 30 -21.04 32.94 4.35
N PRO A 31 -20.32 32.04 5.02
CA PRO A 31 -20.01 32.19 6.44
C PRO A 31 -19.03 33.33 6.70
N SER A 32 -19.26 34.04 7.79
CA SER A 32 -18.39 35.10 8.28
C SER A 32 -17.06 34.52 8.82
N PRO A 33 -15.93 35.23 8.70
CA PRO A 33 -14.64 34.69 9.15
C PRO A 33 -14.56 34.74 10.68
N SER A 34 -14.52 33.57 11.31
CA SER A 34 -14.19 33.41 12.72
C SER A 34 -13.24 32.25 12.90
N SER A 35 -12.03 32.56 13.42
CA SER A 35 -10.99 31.68 13.99
C SER A 35 -10.65 30.42 13.17
N THR A 36 -9.55 30.53 12.41
CA THR A 36 -8.84 29.40 11.81
C THR A 36 -8.38 28.45 12.92
N SER A 37 -9.07 27.33 13.07
CA SER A 37 -8.56 26.16 13.78
C SER A 37 -7.65 25.36 12.83
N THR A 38 -6.73 24.58 13.38
CA THR A 38 -5.86 23.65 12.61
C THR A 38 -6.68 22.70 11.72
N ASP A 39 -7.88 22.32 12.15
CA ASP A 39 -8.83 21.48 11.42
C ASP A 39 -9.21 22.08 10.05
N ASP A 40 -9.34 23.42 9.94
CA ASP A 40 -9.66 24.11 8.68
C ASP A 40 -8.54 23.98 7.63
N VAL A 41 -7.28 23.84 8.07
CA VAL A 41 -6.12 23.71 7.17
C VAL A 41 -6.00 22.27 6.66
N GLU A 42 -6.31 21.28 7.48
CA GLU A 42 -6.32 19.86 7.11
C GLU A 42 -7.46 19.55 6.14
N ASP A 43 -8.65 20.04 6.40
CA ASP A 43 -9.81 19.92 5.49
C ASP A 43 -9.53 20.63 4.16
N LEU A 44 -8.83 21.78 4.21
CA LEU A 44 -8.43 22.51 3.01
C LEU A 44 -7.41 21.69 2.19
N LEU A 45 -6.37 21.16 2.83
CA LEU A 45 -5.36 20.34 2.16
C LEU A 45 -5.96 19.04 1.60
N THR A 46 -6.82 18.39 2.35
CA THR A 46 -7.53 17.17 1.90
C THR A 46 -8.47 17.47 0.73
N SER A 47 -9.14 18.61 0.73
CA SER A 47 -9.99 19.04 -0.38
C SER A 47 -9.22 19.45 -1.63
N PHE A 48 -7.93 19.86 -1.49
CA PHE A 48 -7.05 20.20 -2.61
C PHE A 48 -6.33 18.98 -3.22
N LEU A 49 -6.23 17.84 -2.50
CA LEU A 49 -5.61 16.64 -3.05
C LEU A 49 -6.22 16.21 -4.41
N PRO A 50 -7.53 16.19 -4.62
CA PRO A 50 -8.13 15.92 -5.93
C PRO A 50 -7.82 17.01 -6.98
N HIS A 51 -7.62 18.26 -6.57
CA HIS A 51 -7.30 19.38 -7.47
C HIS A 51 -5.81 19.46 -7.84
N LEU A 52 -4.94 18.87 -7.03
CA LEU A 52 -3.54 18.69 -7.37
C LEU A 52 -3.33 17.61 -8.43
N TYR A 53 -4.35 16.80 -8.71
CA TYR A 53 -4.38 15.72 -9.69
C TYR A 53 -5.61 15.86 -10.59
N PRO A 54 -5.60 16.79 -11.57
CA PRO A 54 -6.74 16.98 -12.44
C PRO A 54 -6.98 15.79 -13.36
N ASP A 55 -8.23 15.38 -13.42
CA ASP A 55 -8.96 14.63 -14.45
C ASP A 55 -8.50 13.25 -14.94
N GLU A 56 -7.30 12.78 -14.72
CA GLU A 56 -6.88 11.45 -15.13
C GLU A 56 -6.49 10.61 -13.91
N ALA A 57 -7.43 9.81 -13.41
CA ALA A 57 -7.28 8.79 -12.38
C ALA A 57 -6.45 9.23 -11.15
N SER A 58 -7.14 9.59 -10.08
CA SER A 58 -6.54 9.85 -8.78
C SER A 58 -5.56 8.73 -8.39
N SER A 59 -4.39 9.11 -7.91
CA SER A 59 -3.41 8.16 -7.35
C SER A 59 -3.85 7.57 -6.02
N CYS A 60 -4.84 8.19 -5.36
CA CYS A 60 -5.51 7.73 -4.15
C CYS A 60 -6.99 7.45 -4.46
N LEU A 61 -7.50 6.32 -3.97
CA LEU A 61 -8.81 5.78 -4.29
C LEU A 61 -9.61 5.49 -3.04
N GLY A 62 -10.91 5.72 -3.12
CA GLY A 62 -11.82 5.53 -2.01
C GLY A 62 -11.93 6.76 -1.10
N GLU A 63 -12.76 6.65 -0.10
CA GLU A 63 -12.99 7.64 0.95
C GLU A 63 -12.75 6.99 2.31
N PRO A 64 -12.24 7.73 3.30
CA PRO A 64 -12.04 7.20 4.66
C PRO A 64 -13.28 6.50 5.20
N GLY A 65 -13.11 5.31 5.78
CA GLY A 65 -14.19 4.50 6.35
C GLY A 65 -15.18 3.91 5.35
N LYS A 66 -14.99 4.13 4.05
CA LYS A 66 -15.87 3.58 3.00
C LYS A 66 -15.30 2.31 2.38
N THR A 67 -16.21 1.52 1.82
CA THR A 67 -15.84 0.32 1.06
C THR A 67 -15.78 0.64 -0.43
N VAL A 68 -14.73 0.21 -1.08
CA VAL A 68 -14.60 0.18 -2.52
C VAL A 68 -14.67 -1.26 -3.04
N LEU A 69 -15.01 -1.43 -4.29
CA LEU A 69 -14.94 -2.71 -5.00
C LEU A 69 -13.68 -2.72 -5.85
N TYR A 70 -12.75 -3.63 -5.55
CA TYR A 70 -11.63 -3.93 -6.44
C TYR A 70 -12.00 -5.09 -7.34
N THR A 71 -12.06 -4.87 -8.65
CA THR A 71 -12.35 -5.90 -9.64
C THR A 71 -11.07 -6.69 -9.95
N SER A 72 -10.93 -7.86 -9.34
CA SER A 72 -9.87 -8.82 -9.62
C SER A 72 -10.14 -9.56 -10.92
N GLY A 73 -9.08 -9.77 -11.72
CA GLY A 73 -9.17 -10.61 -12.91
C GLY A 73 -9.36 -12.11 -12.60
N ALA A 74 -9.03 -12.54 -11.39
CA ALA A 74 -9.04 -13.95 -11.00
C ALA A 74 -10.17 -14.31 -10.02
N TRP A 75 -10.57 -13.40 -9.14
CA TRP A 75 -11.51 -13.68 -8.04
C TRP A 75 -12.78 -12.84 -8.06
N GLY A 76 -12.98 -12.01 -9.11
CA GLY A 76 -14.13 -11.10 -9.20
C GLY A 76 -14.00 -9.89 -8.28
N ASP A 77 -15.14 -9.35 -7.84
CA ASP A 77 -15.15 -8.12 -7.05
C ASP A 77 -14.82 -8.39 -5.58
N LEU A 78 -13.76 -7.79 -5.08
CA LEU A 78 -13.36 -7.81 -3.68
C LEU A 78 -13.85 -6.53 -2.99
N LYS A 79 -14.46 -6.67 -1.81
CA LYS A 79 -14.92 -5.56 -0.98
C LYS A 79 -13.79 -5.09 -0.09
N VAL A 80 -13.23 -3.94 -0.39
CA VAL A 80 -12.08 -3.39 0.34
C VAL A 80 -12.52 -2.14 1.10
N MET A 81 -12.57 -2.24 2.43
CA MET A 81 -12.79 -1.10 3.31
C MET A 81 -11.48 -0.29 3.39
N VAL A 82 -11.58 0.98 3.09
CA VAL A 82 -10.50 1.95 3.32
C VAL A 82 -10.49 2.31 4.81
N PRO A 83 -9.33 2.39 5.48
CA PRO A 83 -9.28 2.79 6.89
C PRO A 83 -9.94 4.14 7.14
N ASP A 84 -10.59 4.30 8.27
CA ASP A 84 -11.20 5.57 8.70
C ASP A 84 -10.16 6.50 9.31
N TYR A 85 -10.52 7.76 9.54
CA TYR A 85 -9.69 8.68 10.28
C TYR A 85 -9.49 8.19 11.73
N PRO A 86 -8.31 8.41 12.33
CA PRO A 86 -8.14 8.15 13.75
C PRO A 86 -9.17 8.99 14.51
N ASN A 87 -10.00 8.34 15.33
CA ASN A 87 -10.96 9.05 16.17
C ASN A 87 -10.20 9.98 17.13
N ALA A 88 -10.50 11.27 17.10
CA ALA A 88 -9.97 12.28 18.02
C ALA A 88 -10.19 11.93 19.51
N ALA A 89 -11.09 11.00 19.82
CA ALA A 89 -11.36 10.52 21.18
C ALA A 89 -10.30 9.58 21.78
N ARG A 90 -9.27 9.16 21.02
CA ARG A 90 -8.14 8.34 21.52
C ARG A 90 -6.85 9.12 21.77
N SER A 91 -6.86 10.44 21.52
CA SER A 91 -5.69 11.31 21.66
C SER A 91 -5.51 11.93 23.07
N ASP A 92 -6.19 11.41 24.11
CA ASP A 92 -6.07 11.93 25.48
C ASP A 92 -4.83 11.43 26.25
N GLU A 93 -3.91 10.73 25.62
CA GLU A 93 -2.60 10.46 26.20
C GLU A 93 -1.59 11.46 25.62
N GLU A 94 -1.16 12.37 26.50
CA GLU A 94 -0.08 13.35 26.28
C GLU A 94 1.23 12.59 25.98
N ASP A 95 1.56 12.34 24.71
CA ASP A 95 2.87 11.83 24.32
C ASP A 95 3.57 12.70 23.32
N ASP A 96 4.68 13.18 23.81
CA ASP A 96 5.94 13.66 23.23
C ASP A 96 5.94 14.41 21.89
N LYS A 97 6.26 15.70 22.02
CA LYS A 97 6.36 16.72 20.94
C LYS A 97 7.37 16.43 19.81
N GLY A 98 8.01 15.27 19.80
CA GLY A 98 8.95 14.85 18.73
C GLY A 98 8.29 14.13 17.57
N GLU A 99 7.07 13.60 17.73
CA GLU A 99 6.38 12.75 16.75
C GLU A 99 5.25 13.48 15.98
N GLU A 100 4.97 14.74 16.28
CA GLU A 100 3.86 15.49 15.68
C GLU A 100 3.85 15.45 14.15
N GLY A 101 5.00 15.64 13.49
CA GLY A 101 5.09 15.64 12.02
C GLY A 101 4.85 14.27 11.37
N VAL A 102 5.23 13.18 12.05
CA VAL A 102 5.03 11.80 11.55
C VAL A 102 3.57 11.39 11.69
N GLU A 103 2.94 11.75 12.82
CA GLU A 103 1.53 11.47 13.06
C GLU A 103 0.63 12.30 12.13
N GLU A 104 0.94 13.57 11.89
CA GLU A 104 0.25 14.41 10.93
C GLU A 104 0.33 13.85 9.51
N GLY A 105 1.51 13.40 9.08
CA GLY A 105 1.68 12.73 7.79
C GLY A 105 0.85 11.44 7.69
N ARG A 106 0.77 10.63 8.75
CA ARG A 106 -0.09 9.42 8.76
C ARG A 106 -1.55 9.79 8.62
N ARG A 107 -2.02 10.85 9.27
CA ARG A 107 -3.40 11.35 9.14
C ARG A 107 -3.72 11.73 7.70
N LEU A 108 -2.78 12.28 6.95
CA LEU A 108 -2.99 12.71 5.56
C LEU A 108 -2.97 11.56 4.55
N PHE A 109 -2.20 10.50 4.77
CA PHE A 109 -1.92 9.50 3.74
C PHE A 109 -2.45 8.09 4.03
N ALA A 110 -2.78 7.76 5.29
CA ALA A 110 -3.16 6.39 5.67
C ALA A 110 -4.59 5.97 5.27
N HIS A 111 -5.40 6.90 4.74
CA HIS A 111 -6.85 6.72 4.56
C HIS A 111 -7.29 6.46 3.12
N TYR A 112 -6.39 6.00 2.25
CA TYR A 112 -6.70 5.75 0.85
C TYR A 112 -6.16 4.41 0.40
N LEU A 113 -6.75 3.86 -0.66
CA LEU A 113 -6.14 2.79 -1.42
C LEU A 113 -5.25 3.42 -2.50
N TRP A 114 -3.94 3.22 -2.40
CA TRP A 114 -2.96 3.85 -3.27
C TRP A 114 -2.60 3.00 -4.50
N GLY A 115 -2.11 3.66 -5.54
CA GLY A 115 -1.78 3.03 -6.83
C GLY A 115 -0.74 1.92 -6.74
N GLY A 116 0.24 2.02 -5.84
CA GLY A 116 1.25 0.96 -5.61
C GLY A 116 0.64 -0.36 -5.15
N SER A 117 -0.39 -0.31 -4.31
CA SER A 117 -1.14 -1.51 -3.89
C SER A 117 -1.82 -2.21 -5.08
N LEU A 118 -2.36 -1.43 -6.05
CA LEU A 118 -2.97 -1.99 -7.26
C LEU A 118 -1.92 -2.63 -8.17
N VAL A 119 -0.74 -2.02 -8.29
CA VAL A 119 0.38 -2.56 -9.07
C VAL A 119 0.83 -3.91 -8.53
N VAL A 120 0.98 -4.03 -7.21
CA VAL A 120 1.36 -5.31 -6.56
C VAL A 120 0.26 -6.35 -6.74
N ALA A 121 -1.00 -5.99 -6.48
CA ALA A 121 -2.15 -6.89 -6.62
C ALA A 121 -2.23 -7.47 -8.03
N GLU A 122 -2.19 -6.64 -9.06
CA GLU A 122 -2.22 -7.10 -10.46
C GLU A 122 -0.99 -7.92 -10.83
N GLY A 123 0.20 -7.56 -10.33
CA GLY A 123 1.42 -8.34 -10.55
C GLY A 123 1.27 -9.78 -10.05
N ILE A 124 0.75 -9.97 -8.83
CA ILE A 124 0.49 -11.29 -8.25
C ILE A 124 -0.57 -12.05 -9.05
N GLU A 125 -1.66 -11.38 -9.48
CA GLU A 125 -2.68 -11.99 -10.32
C GLU A 125 -2.10 -12.52 -11.64
N ARG A 126 -1.25 -11.74 -12.30
CA ARG A 126 -0.58 -12.16 -13.54
C ARG A 126 0.37 -13.34 -13.32
N ALA A 127 1.14 -13.32 -12.22
CA ALA A 127 2.00 -14.45 -11.88
C ALA A 127 1.22 -15.74 -11.69
N MET A 128 0.06 -15.67 -11.03
CA MET A 128 -0.82 -16.82 -10.86
C MET A 128 -1.34 -17.35 -12.21
N VAL A 129 -1.77 -16.47 -13.11
CA VAL A 129 -2.23 -16.85 -14.46
C VAL A 129 -1.08 -17.48 -15.27
N ALA A 130 0.12 -16.90 -15.20
CA ALA A 130 1.31 -17.43 -15.87
C ALA A 130 1.68 -18.84 -15.38
N LEU A 131 1.60 -19.09 -14.08
CA LEU A 131 1.81 -20.42 -13.50
C LEU A 131 0.77 -21.45 -13.95
N ALA A 132 -0.48 -21.05 -14.17
CA ALA A 132 -1.55 -21.92 -14.62
C ALA A 132 -1.50 -22.21 -16.14
N GLY A 133 -1.04 -21.27 -16.93
CA GLY A 133 -1.08 -21.31 -18.40
C GLY A 133 0.12 -21.96 -19.12
N GLY A 134 1.20 -22.19 -18.44
CA GLY A 134 2.27 -23.16 -18.75
C GLY A 134 3.16 -22.98 -19.97
N ASN A 135 3.00 -22.04 -20.92
CA ASN A 135 3.97 -21.83 -22.02
C ASN A 135 3.70 -20.55 -22.83
N GLY A 136 4.33 -19.43 -22.49
CA GLY A 136 4.25 -18.21 -23.27
C GLY A 136 5.49 -17.31 -23.13
N ALA A 137 5.81 -16.56 -24.17
CA ALA A 137 6.84 -15.52 -24.09
C ALA A 137 6.41 -14.45 -23.07
N GLY A 138 7.21 -14.20 -22.05
CA GLY A 138 6.91 -13.24 -20.98
C GLY A 138 6.65 -13.86 -19.59
N ILE A 139 6.57 -15.17 -19.48
CA ILE A 139 6.34 -15.87 -18.20
C ILE A 139 7.34 -15.45 -17.13
N ASP A 140 8.62 -15.33 -17.46
CA ASP A 140 9.67 -14.92 -16.50
C ASP A 140 9.43 -13.52 -15.92
N LYS A 141 8.83 -12.63 -16.71
CA LYS A 141 8.51 -11.26 -16.27
C LYS A 141 7.42 -11.24 -15.21
N ASP A 142 6.42 -12.11 -15.34
CA ASP A 142 5.30 -12.19 -14.41
C ASP A 142 5.63 -13.05 -13.18
N LEU A 143 6.45 -14.10 -13.33
CA LEU A 143 6.83 -15.00 -12.23
C LEU A 143 7.59 -14.31 -11.09
N ILE A 144 8.18 -13.15 -11.34
CA ILE A 144 8.81 -12.35 -10.28
C ILE A 144 7.81 -11.93 -9.18
N TRP A 145 6.51 -11.89 -9.48
CA TRP A 145 5.42 -11.58 -8.55
C TRP A 145 4.81 -12.84 -7.90
N ASN A 146 5.43 -13.99 -8.06
CA ASN A 146 4.91 -15.22 -7.49
C ASN A 146 4.99 -15.22 -5.95
N VAL A 147 3.83 -15.52 -5.32
CA VAL A 147 3.68 -15.68 -3.87
C VAL A 147 3.31 -17.10 -3.46
N ARG A 148 3.07 -17.99 -4.42
CA ARG A 148 2.60 -19.35 -4.13
C ARG A 148 3.60 -20.14 -3.31
N GLY A 149 3.17 -20.57 -2.11
CA GLY A 149 4.04 -21.28 -1.16
C GLY A 149 4.99 -20.38 -0.37
N GLU A 150 4.97 -19.05 -0.58
CA GLU A 150 5.87 -18.10 0.06
C GLU A 150 5.32 -17.61 1.41
N LYS A 151 6.23 -17.13 2.27
CA LYS A 151 5.90 -16.39 3.49
C LYS A 151 5.92 -14.90 3.17
N VAL A 152 4.74 -14.30 3.15
CA VAL A 152 4.53 -12.90 2.76
C VAL A 152 4.38 -12.01 4.00
N LEU A 153 5.03 -10.87 4.01
CA LEU A 153 4.84 -9.77 4.96
C LEU A 153 4.46 -8.52 4.18
N GLU A 154 3.42 -7.81 4.59
CA GLU A 154 3.13 -6.47 4.13
C GLU A 154 3.43 -5.46 5.24
N LEU A 155 4.26 -4.46 4.94
CA LEU A 155 4.62 -3.35 5.82
C LEU A 155 3.80 -2.12 5.43
N GLY A 156 3.11 -1.48 6.38
CA GLY A 156 2.27 -0.33 6.12
C GLY A 156 1.07 -0.68 5.23
N ALA A 157 0.31 -1.69 5.61
CA ALA A 157 -0.67 -2.34 4.74
C ALA A 157 -1.90 -1.47 4.40
N GLY A 158 -2.25 -0.48 5.22
CA GLY A 158 -3.46 0.33 5.01
C GLY A 158 -4.70 -0.55 4.80
N ALA A 159 -5.24 -0.56 3.58
CA ALA A 159 -6.38 -1.43 3.23
C ALA A 159 -6.00 -2.90 2.97
N ALA A 160 -4.71 -3.25 2.96
CA ALA A 160 -4.14 -4.59 2.82
C ALA A 160 -4.52 -5.34 1.52
N LEU A 161 -4.82 -4.65 0.43
CA LEU A 161 -5.15 -5.30 -0.84
C LEU A 161 -4.07 -6.27 -1.34
N PRO A 162 -2.76 -5.95 -1.35
CA PRO A 162 -1.70 -6.88 -1.71
C PRO A 162 -1.72 -8.17 -0.89
N SER A 163 -1.96 -8.07 0.42
CA SER A 163 -2.05 -9.22 1.32
C SER A 163 -3.26 -10.10 1.03
N LEU A 164 -4.43 -9.52 0.75
CA LEU A 164 -5.63 -10.27 0.36
C LEU A 164 -5.35 -11.08 -0.91
N ILE A 165 -4.80 -10.43 -1.94
CA ILE A 165 -4.45 -11.10 -3.20
C ILE A 165 -3.37 -12.17 -2.97
N SER A 166 -2.37 -11.92 -2.12
CA SER A 166 -1.35 -12.92 -1.78
C SER A 166 -1.93 -14.18 -1.14
N ALA A 167 -2.88 -14.02 -0.22
CA ALA A 167 -3.56 -15.14 0.42
C ALA A 167 -4.37 -15.96 -0.58
N LEU A 168 -5.14 -15.29 -1.45
CA LEU A 168 -5.94 -15.92 -2.51
C LEU A 168 -5.05 -16.61 -3.56
N ALA A 169 -3.88 -16.07 -3.87
CA ALA A 169 -2.91 -16.62 -4.81
C ALA A 169 -2.10 -17.81 -4.24
N GLY A 170 -2.35 -18.19 -2.98
CA GLY A 170 -1.81 -19.41 -2.39
C GLY A 170 -0.48 -19.21 -1.65
N ALA A 171 -0.23 -18.04 -1.08
CA ALA A 171 0.84 -17.86 -0.11
C ALA A 171 0.71 -18.87 1.04
N ALA A 172 1.84 -19.37 1.53
CA ALA A 172 1.84 -20.32 2.65
C ALA A 172 1.44 -19.63 3.95
N GLN A 173 1.90 -18.39 4.12
CA GLN A 173 1.59 -17.51 5.25
C GLN A 173 1.56 -16.07 4.77
N VAL A 174 0.63 -15.28 5.30
CA VAL A 174 0.55 -13.83 5.06
C VAL A 174 0.50 -13.13 6.42
N THR A 175 1.43 -12.23 6.66
CA THR A 175 1.41 -11.35 7.83
C THR A 175 1.15 -9.93 7.35
N ILE A 176 0.09 -9.34 7.86
CA ILE A 176 -0.34 -7.98 7.53
C ILE A 176 0.07 -7.09 8.69
N THR A 177 0.87 -6.07 8.42
CA THR A 177 1.31 -5.15 9.46
C THR A 177 1.07 -3.70 9.10
N ASP A 178 0.78 -2.92 10.13
CA ASP A 178 0.71 -1.48 10.06
C ASP A 178 1.21 -0.89 11.39
N HIS A 179 1.42 0.43 11.42
CA HIS A 179 1.85 1.09 12.64
C HIS A 179 0.84 0.85 13.77
N PRO A 180 1.30 0.68 15.04
CA PRO A 180 0.40 0.39 16.17
C PRO A 180 -0.74 1.38 16.36
N SER A 181 -0.54 2.67 16.05
CA SER A 181 -1.59 3.69 16.10
C SER A 181 -2.48 3.75 14.84
N SER A 182 -2.17 2.98 13.80
CA SER A 182 -2.91 3.04 12.53
C SER A 182 -4.36 2.56 12.70
N PRO A 183 -5.34 3.35 12.23
CA PRO A 183 -6.75 2.94 12.25
C PRO A 183 -7.02 1.69 11.40
N ALA A 184 -6.14 1.36 10.46
CA ALA A 184 -6.24 0.16 9.64
C ALA A 184 -6.31 -1.13 10.49
N LEU A 185 -5.56 -1.18 11.60
CA LEU A 185 -5.52 -2.33 12.52
C LEU A 185 -6.78 -2.49 13.37
N TYR A 186 -7.64 -1.50 13.44
CA TYR A 186 -8.79 -1.47 14.35
C TYR A 186 -10.14 -1.66 13.65
N GLY A 187 -10.17 -2.46 12.60
CA GLY A 187 -11.41 -2.84 11.95
C GLY A 187 -11.28 -3.05 10.44
N ALA A 188 -10.63 -2.15 9.70
CA ALA A 188 -10.59 -2.21 8.24
C ALA A 188 -9.90 -3.49 7.72
N ILE A 189 -8.70 -3.83 8.21
CA ILE A 189 -7.97 -5.02 7.77
C ILE A 189 -8.75 -6.28 8.13
N GLN A 190 -9.30 -6.37 9.37
CA GLN A 190 -10.10 -7.51 9.80
C GLN A 190 -11.34 -7.71 8.93
N ALA A 191 -12.07 -6.61 8.62
CA ALA A 191 -13.22 -6.65 7.76
C ALA A 191 -12.84 -7.09 6.34
N ASN A 192 -11.71 -6.59 5.82
CA ASN A 192 -11.22 -6.95 4.49
C ASN A 192 -10.86 -8.43 4.39
N VAL A 193 -10.22 -8.99 5.42
CA VAL A 193 -9.94 -10.42 5.50
C VAL A 193 -11.24 -11.22 5.59
N ALA A 194 -12.16 -10.85 6.49
CA ALA A 194 -13.40 -11.57 6.68
C ALA A 194 -14.31 -11.58 5.44
N ASN A 195 -14.36 -10.46 4.72
CA ASN A 195 -15.22 -10.31 3.54
C ASN A 195 -14.69 -11.02 2.28
N ASN A 196 -13.36 -11.18 2.16
CA ASN A 196 -12.75 -11.59 0.89
C ASN A 196 -12.00 -12.92 0.96
N ILE A 197 -11.61 -13.37 2.15
CA ILE A 197 -10.79 -14.58 2.28
C ILE A 197 -11.66 -15.76 2.75
N PRO A 198 -11.71 -16.86 1.99
CA PRO A 198 -12.39 -18.08 2.41
C PRO A 198 -11.91 -18.57 3.78
N GLU A 199 -12.82 -19.06 4.61
CA GLU A 199 -12.54 -19.49 5.99
C GLU A 199 -11.34 -20.45 6.10
N HIS A 200 -11.18 -21.37 5.15
CA HIS A 200 -10.07 -22.35 5.18
C HIS A 200 -8.69 -21.73 4.91
N LEU A 201 -8.62 -20.50 4.38
CA LEU A 201 -7.38 -19.76 4.16
C LEU A 201 -7.07 -18.77 5.29
N GLN A 202 -8.08 -18.32 6.04
CA GLN A 202 -7.91 -17.34 7.12
C GLN A 202 -6.86 -17.76 8.17
N PRO A 203 -6.71 -19.05 8.55
CA PRO A 203 -5.66 -19.48 9.49
C PRO A 203 -4.22 -19.22 9.03
N ARG A 204 -4.02 -18.90 7.75
CA ARG A 204 -2.71 -18.54 7.19
C ARG A 204 -2.40 -17.05 7.33
N ILE A 205 -3.37 -16.24 7.80
CA ILE A 205 -3.26 -14.78 7.88
C ILE A 205 -3.10 -14.38 9.33
N SER A 206 -2.10 -13.53 9.58
CA SER A 206 -1.88 -12.88 10.86
C SER A 206 -1.93 -11.37 10.66
N ILE A 207 -2.60 -10.65 11.56
CA ILE A 207 -2.65 -9.20 11.58
C ILE A 207 -1.91 -8.76 12.84
N VAL A 208 -0.80 -8.03 12.68
CA VAL A 208 0.12 -7.71 13.79
C VAL A 208 0.52 -6.25 13.72
N PRO A 209 0.42 -5.47 14.79
CA PRO A 209 1.00 -4.14 14.83
C PRO A 209 2.53 -4.23 14.73
N HIS A 210 3.13 -3.38 13.89
CA HIS A 210 4.57 -3.28 13.75
C HIS A 210 5.00 -1.86 13.39
N GLU A 211 5.81 -1.29 14.23
CA GLU A 211 6.48 -0.03 13.98
C GLU A 211 7.82 -0.28 13.28
N TRP A 212 8.07 0.42 12.17
CA TRP A 212 9.29 0.26 11.41
C TRP A 212 10.52 0.59 12.24
N GLY A 213 11.53 -0.26 12.18
CA GLY A 213 12.78 -0.10 12.91
C GLY A 213 12.74 -0.56 14.37
N VAL A 214 11.57 -0.85 14.95
CA VAL A 214 11.44 -1.44 16.29
C VAL A 214 11.62 -2.96 16.19
N LEU A 215 12.83 -3.43 16.51
CA LEU A 215 13.31 -4.77 16.18
C LEU A 215 14.07 -5.37 17.36
N GLY A 216 14.14 -6.70 17.42
CA GLY A 216 14.97 -7.42 18.38
C GLY A 216 14.26 -7.80 19.68
N LEU A 217 15.03 -7.84 20.79
CA LEU A 217 14.58 -8.27 22.10
C LEU A 217 14.21 -7.10 23.02
N ASP A 218 14.13 -5.89 22.51
CA ASP A 218 13.73 -4.72 23.28
C ASP A 218 12.29 -4.89 23.77
N GLU A 219 11.95 -4.30 24.92
CA GLU A 219 10.62 -4.42 25.54
C GLU A 219 9.48 -3.98 24.60
N ALA A 220 9.78 -3.05 23.67
CA ALA A 220 8.84 -2.57 22.65
C ALA A 220 8.68 -3.54 21.46
N ALA A 221 9.64 -4.47 21.24
CA ALA A 221 9.57 -5.40 20.10
C ALA A 221 8.54 -6.50 20.38
N SER A 222 7.70 -6.74 19.40
CA SER A 222 6.72 -7.82 19.47
C SER A 222 7.37 -9.19 19.30
N ARG A 223 6.74 -10.23 19.86
CA ARG A 223 7.13 -11.62 19.64
C ARG A 223 7.28 -11.95 18.13
N PHE A 224 6.42 -11.35 17.32
CA PHE A 224 6.45 -11.47 15.88
C PHE A 224 7.80 -11.07 15.27
N THR A 225 8.43 -9.96 15.71
CA THR A 225 9.71 -9.49 15.18
C THR A 225 10.83 -10.47 15.42
N VAL A 226 10.88 -11.07 16.62
CA VAL A 226 11.90 -12.05 17.00
C VAL A 226 11.73 -13.37 16.23
N GLU A 227 10.49 -13.88 16.14
CA GLU A 227 10.21 -15.17 15.50
C GLU A 227 10.38 -15.13 13.97
N ASN A 228 10.31 -13.95 13.36
CA ASN A 228 10.38 -13.81 11.90
C ASN A 228 11.68 -13.17 11.39
N GLN A 229 12.70 -13.04 12.25
CA GLN A 229 14.02 -12.61 11.79
C GLN A 229 14.55 -13.56 10.71
N ASP A 230 15.10 -12.99 9.61
CA ASP A 230 15.76 -13.73 8.53
C ASP A 230 14.92 -14.86 7.89
N SER A 231 13.58 -14.76 7.93
CA SER A 231 12.71 -15.89 7.57
C SER A 231 11.67 -15.61 6.48
N LEU A 232 11.42 -14.34 6.15
CA LEU A 232 10.38 -13.99 5.20
C LEU A 232 10.90 -13.95 3.77
N THR A 233 10.16 -14.60 2.87
CA THR A 233 10.58 -14.80 1.49
C THR A 233 10.04 -13.73 0.54
N ARG A 234 8.94 -13.07 0.92
CA ARG A 234 8.37 -11.93 0.20
C ARG A 234 8.00 -10.84 1.20
N ILE A 235 8.49 -9.63 0.99
CA ILE A 235 8.07 -8.45 1.76
C ILE A 235 7.51 -7.43 0.79
N ILE A 236 6.35 -6.89 1.12
CA ILE A 236 5.65 -5.88 0.33
C ILE A 236 5.70 -4.56 1.10
N ALA A 237 6.16 -3.49 0.43
CA ALA A 237 6.07 -2.12 0.90
C ALA A 237 5.47 -1.28 -0.25
N ALA A 238 4.13 -1.14 -0.22
CA ALA A 238 3.37 -0.43 -1.24
C ALA A 238 2.98 0.96 -0.74
N ASP A 239 3.45 1.99 -1.45
CA ASP A 239 3.26 3.42 -1.13
C ASP A 239 3.76 3.84 0.28
N CYS A 240 4.85 3.23 0.75
CA CYS A 240 5.47 3.49 2.06
C CYS A 240 6.60 4.53 2.04
N LEU A 241 6.93 5.16 0.90
CA LEU A 241 8.14 5.99 0.76
C LEU A 241 7.91 7.48 0.98
N TRP A 242 6.74 7.90 1.41
CA TRP A 242 6.37 9.30 1.55
C TRP A 242 7.01 10.01 2.77
N MET A 243 7.42 9.27 3.82
CA MET A 243 8.09 9.77 5.02
C MET A 243 9.60 9.59 4.92
N ARG A 244 10.34 10.65 4.59
CA ARG A 244 11.79 10.59 4.42
C ARG A 244 12.54 10.20 5.70
N ASP A 245 12.10 10.67 6.83
CA ASP A 245 12.64 10.38 8.16
C ASP A 245 12.45 8.91 8.59
N GLN A 246 11.49 8.22 8.00
CA GLN A 246 11.23 6.80 8.26
C GLN A 246 11.96 5.85 7.29
N HIS A 247 12.69 6.35 6.29
CA HIS A 247 13.38 5.50 5.31
C HIS A 247 14.37 4.53 5.96
N GLU A 248 15.19 5.00 6.93
CA GLU A 248 16.12 4.12 7.64
C GLU A 248 15.38 3.04 8.43
N ASN A 249 14.29 3.38 9.11
CA ASN A 249 13.49 2.46 9.90
C ASN A 249 12.81 1.40 9.01
N LEU A 250 12.27 1.81 7.86
CA LEU A 250 11.73 0.88 6.88
C LEU A 250 12.82 -0.07 6.35
N VAL A 251 14.00 0.45 6.00
CA VAL A 251 15.13 -0.37 5.53
C VAL A 251 15.61 -1.33 6.61
N ARG A 252 15.68 -0.91 7.89
CA ARG A 252 15.99 -1.81 9.01
C ARG A 252 14.99 -2.96 9.11
N SER A 253 13.68 -2.68 8.97
CA SER A 253 12.65 -3.71 8.98
C SER A 253 12.81 -4.68 7.78
N LEU A 254 13.07 -4.17 6.58
CA LEU A 254 13.35 -5.00 5.41
C LEU A 254 14.57 -5.91 5.63
N LEU A 255 15.68 -5.36 6.12
CA LEU A 255 16.90 -6.12 6.43
C LEU A 255 16.69 -7.14 7.54
N TRP A 256 15.85 -6.86 8.51
CA TRP A 256 15.56 -7.76 9.63
C TRP A 256 14.79 -9.00 9.18
N PHE A 257 13.73 -8.79 8.43
CA PHE A 257 12.78 -9.85 8.09
C PHE A 257 13.16 -10.66 6.85
N LEU A 258 13.82 -10.06 5.85
CA LEU A 258 14.18 -10.76 4.62
C LEU A 258 15.04 -11.98 4.90
N ALA A 259 14.66 -13.14 4.35
CA ALA A 259 15.50 -14.31 4.32
C ALA A 259 16.82 -14.00 3.59
N PRO A 260 17.97 -14.41 4.13
CA PRO A 260 19.26 -14.17 3.50
C PRO A 260 19.38 -14.90 2.15
N PRO A 261 20.26 -14.44 1.26
CA PRO A 261 20.53 -15.16 0.01
C PRO A 261 21.05 -16.56 0.32
N THR A 262 20.51 -17.53 -0.40
CA THR A 262 20.95 -18.92 -0.24
C THR A 262 22.34 -19.11 -0.84
N PRO A 263 23.25 -19.88 -0.20
CA PRO A 263 24.55 -20.19 -0.77
C PRO A 263 24.43 -20.82 -2.17
N PRO A 264 25.41 -20.58 -3.08
CA PRO A 264 25.32 -20.97 -4.49
C PRO A 264 25.24 -22.48 -4.76
N PHE A 265 25.35 -23.31 -3.73
CA PHE A 265 25.26 -24.77 -3.84
C PHE A 265 23.94 -25.36 -3.28
N SER A 266 23.02 -24.53 -2.79
CA SER A 266 21.72 -25.01 -2.37
C SER A 266 20.78 -25.09 -3.59
N LEU A 267 20.18 -26.25 -3.79
CA LEU A 267 19.16 -26.48 -4.83
C LEU A 267 17.81 -25.83 -4.49
N ASP A 268 17.67 -25.32 -3.25
CA ASP A 268 16.44 -24.71 -2.75
C ASP A 268 16.62 -23.21 -2.51
N VAL A 269 15.75 -22.46 -3.16
CA VAL A 269 15.25 -21.12 -2.84
C VAL A 269 16.23 -19.96 -2.93
N SER A 270 16.04 -19.14 -3.94
CA SER A 270 16.51 -17.74 -3.95
C SER A 270 16.07 -17.06 -2.64
N GLY A 271 16.99 -16.35 -1.96
CA GLY A 271 16.68 -15.61 -0.72
C GLY A 271 15.46 -14.70 -0.83
N GLY A 272 15.04 -14.11 0.27
CA GLY A 272 13.88 -13.22 0.34
C GLY A 272 14.00 -12.03 -0.61
N VAL A 273 12.87 -11.59 -1.16
CA VAL A 273 12.77 -10.42 -2.03
C VAL A 273 11.77 -9.43 -1.43
N ALA A 274 12.15 -8.17 -1.32
CA ALA A 274 11.25 -7.09 -1.01
C ALA A 274 10.75 -6.43 -2.30
N TRP A 275 9.44 -6.28 -2.43
CA TRP A 275 8.79 -5.51 -3.46
C TRP A 275 8.45 -4.13 -2.91
N VAL A 276 9.14 -3.13 -3.42
CA VAL A 276 8.93 -1.73 -3.05
C VAL A 276 8.30 -1.03 -4.24
N VAL A 277 7.05 -0.63 -4.07
CA VAL A 277 6.26 0.05 -5.11
C VAL A 277 5.73 1.34 -4.53
N ALA A 278 5.96 2.46 -5.20
CA ALA A 278 5.49 3.75 -4.71
C ALA A 278 5.19 4.74 -5.84
N GLY A 279 4.12 5.50 -5.67
CA GLY A 279 3.85 6.68 -6.47
C GLY A 279 4.77 7.85 -6.07
N PHE A 280 4.81 8.89 -6.91
CA PHE A 280 5.65 10.06 -6.67
C PHE A 280 4.87 11.22 -6.00
N HIS A 281 3.96 10.89 -5.07
CA HIS A 281 3.05 11.86 -4.44
C HIS A 281 3.81 12.98 -3.71
N THR A 282 4.81 12.60 -2.92
CA THR A 282 5.66 13.53 -2.17
C THR A 282 6.87 14.03 -2.97
N GLY A 283 6.99 13.60 -4.21
CA GLY A 283 8.07 13.98 -5.11
C GLY A 283 9.09 12.89 -5.35
N ARG A 284 9.69 12.95 -6.54
CA ARG A 284 10.69 11.97 -7.01
C ARG A 284 11.94 11.94 -6.14
N GLU A 285 12.37 13.08 -5.61
CA GLU A 285 13.55 13.20 -4.76
C GLU A 285 13.41 12.38 -3.47
N ILE A 286 12.22 12.41 -2.83
CA ILE A 286 11.96 11.65 -1.62
C ILE A 286 12.01 10.15 -1.93
N VAL A 287 11.37 9.72 -3.02
CA VAL A 287 11.41 8.33 -3.45
C VAL A 287 12.85 7.87 -3.78
N ALA A 288 13.64 8.72 -4.45
CA ALA A 288 15.04 8.42 -4.78
C ALA A 288 15.90 8.27 -3.52
N SER A 289 15.71 9.13 -2.52
CA SER A 289 16.48 9.06 -1.26
C SER A 289 16.27 7.76 -0.50
N PHE A 290 15.11 7.10 -0.65
CA PHE A 290 14.90 5.77 -0.09
C PHE A 290 15.87 4.73 -0.69
N PHE A 291 16.02 4.71 -2.02
CA PHE A 291 16.92 3.74 -2.67
C PHE A 291 18.39 4.01 -2.35
N GLU A 292 18.78 5.27 -2.20
CA GLU A 292 20.12 5.64 -1.72
C GLU A 292 20.37 5.10 -0.31
N THR A 293 19.41 5.32 0.61
CA THR A 293 19.45 4.79 1.98
C THR A 293 19.48 3.26 1.99
N ALA A 294 18.63 2.62 1.19
CA ALA A 294 18.53 1.16 1.12
C ALA A 294 19.87 0.53 0.69
N VAL A 295 20.51 1.07 -0.33
CA VAL A 295 21.82 0.60 -0.81
C VAL A 295 22.92 0.87 0.21
N ALA A 296 22.96 2.07 0.80
CA ALA A 296 23.93 2.43 1.82
C ALA A 296 23.86 1.51 3.06
N MET A 297 22.67 1.01 3.40
CA MET A 297 22.44 0.12 4.53
C MET A 297 22.63 -1.38 4.19
N GLY A 298 22.85 -1.74 2.93
CA GLY A 298 23.20 -3.11 2.54
C GLY A 298 22.11 -3.91 1.81
N LEU A 299 21.04 -3.27 1.37
CA LEU A 299 20.15 -3.85 0.38
C LEU A 299 20.74 -3.72 -1.03
N VAL A 300 20.42 -4.65 -1.89
CA VAL A 300 20.78 -4.64 -3.32
C VAL A 300 19.50 -4.45 -4.13
N VAL A 301 19.48 -3.46 -4.99
CA VAL A 301 18.42 -3.27 -5.96
C VAL A 301 18.65 -4.24 -7.12
N GLU A 302 17.89 -5.33 -7.17
CA GLU A 302 18.00 -6.34 -8.22
C GLU A 302 17.35 -5.88 -9.53
N LYS A 303 16.19 -5.23 -9.43
CA LYS A 303 15.47 -4.62 -10.55
C LYS A 303 14.79 -3.34 -10.10
N ILE A 304 14.73 -2.35 -10.97
CA ILE A 304 13.99 -1.12 -10.76
C ILE A 304 13.54 -0.53 -12.09
N TRP A 305 12.28 -0.12 -12.16
CA TRP A 305 11.69 0.57 -13.33
C TRP A 305 10.51 1.43 -12.87
N GLU A 306 9.94 2.20 -13.80
CA GLU A 306 8.70 2.94 -13.57
C GLU A 306 7.57 2.31 -14.39
N ARG A 307 6.38 2.26 -13.80
CA ARG A 307 5.18 1.74 -14.42
C ARG A 307 4.09 2.82 -14.46
N ASP A 308 3.45 2.96 -15.61
CA ASP A 308 2.29 3.80 -15.79
C ASP A 308 1.03 3.10 -15.23
N VAL A 309 0.43 3.66 -14.16
CA VAL A 309 -0.79 3.11 -13.56
C VAL A 309 -2.05 3.49 -14.33
N ASN A 310 -1.95 4.49 -15.22
CA ASN A 310 -3.05 4.98 -16.04
C ASN A 310 -3.06 4.41 -17.47
N ALA A 311 -2.10 3.54 -17.80
CA ALA A 311 -2.10 2.87 -19.10
C ALA A 311 -3.42 2.12 -19.32
N THR A 312 -3.99 2.27 -20.52
CA THR A 312 -5.25 1.62 -20.89
C THR A 312 -5.07 0.11 -21.08
N SER A 313 -6.18 -0.64 -21.09
CA SER A 313 -6.14 -2.08 -21.36
C SER A 313 -5.64 -2.41 -22.77
N GLU A 314 -5.80 -1.49 -23.73
CA GLU A 314 -5.29 -1.64 -25.10
C GLU A 314 -3.79 -1.44 -25.19
N GLU A 315 -3.22 -0.52 -24.41
CA GLU A 315 -1.78 -0.29 -24.32
C GLU A 315 -1.07 -1.38 -23.53
N GLY A 316 -1.79 -2.09 -22.65
CA GLY A 316 -1.22 -3.06 -21.75
C GLY A 316 -0.37 -2.42 -20.64
N GLU A 317 0.68 -3.12 -20.20
CA GLU A 317 1.61 -2.59 -19.21
C GLU A 317 2.63 -1.66 -19.87
N VAL A 318 2.53 -0.37 -19.60
CA VAL A 318 3.49 0.65 -20.04
C VAL A 318 4.54 0.87 -18.97
N THR A 319 5.80 0.67 -19.31
CA THR A 319 6.95 0.82 -18.41
C THR A 319 8.01 1.72 -19.03
N ARG A 320 8.81 2.36 -18.18
CA ARG A 320 9.98 3.12 -18.57
C ARG A 320 11.13 2.91 -17.58
N GLU A 321 12.34 3.28 -17.99
CA GLU A 321 13.52 3.22 -17.13
C GLU A 321 13.36 4.14 -15.91
N TRP A 322 13.78 3.65 -14.75
CA TRP A 322 13.88 4.45 -13.53
C TRP A 322 14.93 5.54 -13.66
N MET A 323 14.58 6.75 -13.23
CA MET A 323 15.49 7.87 -13.10
C MET A 323 15.25 8.59 -11.78
N SER A 324 16.29 8.83 -11.00
CA SER A 324 16.20 9.61 -9.75
C SER A 324 15.79 11.07 -9.99
N VAL A 325 16.18 11.62 -11.14
CA VAL A 325 15.79 12.94 -11.64
C VAL A 325 15.29 12.79 -13.07
N ARG A 326 14.13 13.34 -13.38
CA ARG A 326 13.56 13.34 -14.74
C ARG A 326 13.31 14.76 -15.21
N PRO A 327 14.20 15.32 -16.05
CA PRO A 327 14.05 16.69 -16.55
C PRO A 327 12.73 16.89 -17.32
N GLY A 328 12.03 17.99 -17.04
CA GLY A 328 10.78 18.34 -17.73
C GLY A 328 9.54 17.57 -17.27
N GLU A 329 9.63 16.73 -16.25
CA GLU A 329 8.46 16.04 -15.69
C GLU A 329 7.66 16.97 -14.78
N GLY A 330 6.47 17.37 -15.23
CA GLY A 330 5.51 18.11 -14.42
C GLY A 330 4.77 17.22 -13.41
N PRO A 331 4.08 17.83 -12.42
CA PRO A 331 3.32 17.11 -11.39
C PRO A 331 2.28 16.15 -11.99
N GLU A 332 1.53 16.60 -13.00
CA GLU A 332 0.50 15.82 -13.70
C GLU A 332 1.06 14.55 -14.35
N ASN A 333 2.16 14.71 -15.09
CA ASN A 333 2.83 13.57 -15.72
C ASN A 333 3.40 12.61 -14.68
N ARG A 334 3.93 13.13 -13.58
CA ARG A 334 4.50 12.35 -12.49
C ARG A 334 3.46 11.51 -11.73
N ALA A 335 2.25 12.04 -11.54
CA ALA A 335 1.19 11.40 -10.76
C ALA A 335 0.73 10.05 -11.33
N ARG A 336 0.88 9.84 -12.64
CA ARG A 336 0.50 8.58 -13.31
C ARG A 336 1.53 7.45 -13.18
N TRP A 337 2.72 7.71 -12.63
CA TRP A 337 3.80 6.73 -12.54
C TRP A 337 4.05 6.24 -11.13
N CYS A 338 4.31 4.95 -11.00
CA CYS A 338 4.88 4.34 -9.81
C CYS A 338 6.27 3.79 -10.12
N VAL A 339 7.22 3.96 -9.19
CA VAL A 339 8.43 3.15 -9.18
C VAL A 339 8.09 1.74 -8.72
N VAL A 340 8.69 0.76 -9.35
CA VAL A 340 8.63 -0.66 -8.97
C VAL A 340 10.05 -1.14 -8.79
N ALA A 341 10.39 -1.63 -7.60
CA ALA A 341 11.73 -2.12 -7.30
C ALA A 341 11.70 -3.44 -6.54
N PHE A 342 12.66 -4.30 -6.85
CA PHE A 342 12.91 -5.55 -6.17
C PHE A 342 14.27 -5.49 -5.48
N LEU A 343 14.25 -5.65 -4.16
CA LEU A 343 15.42 -5.54 -3.31
C LEU A 343 15.70 -6.87 -2.62
N LYS A 344 16.98 -7.16 -2.43
CA LYS A 344 17.47 -8.33 -1.70
C LYS A 344 18.51 -7.92 -0.67
N LYS A 345 18.75 -8.77 0.31
CA LYS A 345 19.93 -8.60 1.17
C LYS A 345 21.21 -8.74 0.36
N GLY A 346 22.16 -7.81 0.57
CA GLY A 346 23.50 -7.96 0.06
C GLY A 346 24.20 -9.17 0.69
N VAL A 347 25.07 -9.82 -0.07
CA VAL A 347 25.97 -10.85 0.46
C VAL A 347 27.04 -10.11 1.25
N LYS A 348 27.18 -10.40 2.55
CA LYS A 348 28.26 -9.87 3.38
C LYS A 348 29.56 -10.58 3.09
#